data_da3bb78d41a15bf8e42838fbc1a3725f
#
_entry.id   da3bb78d41a15bf8e42838fbc1a3725f
#
_cell.length_a   1.000
_cell.length_b   1.000
_cell.length_c   1.000
_cell.angle_alpha   90.00
_cell.angle_beta   90.00
_cell.angle_gamma   90.00
#
_symmetry.space_group_name_H-M   'P 1'
#
loop_
_entity.id
_entity.type
_entity.pdbx_description
1 polymer ?
#
loop_
_entity_poly.entity_id
_entity_poly.type
_entity_poly.pdbx_seq_one_letter_code
_entity_poly.pdbx_strand_id
1 'polypeptide(L)'
;MHDHEITHLSEYDRRKFLQIAGLATGIGLLSSLAETPASAALPAAKLPGFSAFAKSVKVYKGEKYYLVESDGIPAHQMMVGIKSWQQQVPTVQPYSGTNAWSIPITPVIATNPISAKGHFLRGAIAIAVNGVPIFNALNNRGDDALLAGELDNWGGHCGRADDYHYHVAPTHLQSVIGTKAPIAYALDGFPIYGEKEPDGKKVVGLDSFNGHFDSKKNYHYHATKTYPYINGGFKGVVTEVEGQVDPQA
;
A
#
# COMPACT_ATOMS: atom_id res chain seq x y z
N MET A 1 -3.85 37.52 24.78
CA MET A 1 -3.82 37.89 23.38
C MET A 1 -2.49 37.41 22.80
N HIS A 2 -2.46 36.18 22.36
CA HIS A 2 -1.37 35.63 21.55
C HIS A 2 -2.03 34.68 20.57
N ASP A 3 -2.15 35.14 19.33
CA ASP A 3 -2.58 34.39 18.20
C ASP A 3 -1.48 33.37 17.86
N HIS A 4 -1.78 32.09 17.97
CA HIS A 4 -0.99 31.04 17.34
C HIS A 4 -1.56 30.78 15.95
N GLU A 5 -0.93 31.37 14.94
CA GLU A 5 -1.07 30.96 13.56
C GLU A 5 -0.73 29.47 13.43
N ILE A 6 -1.75 28.67 13.15
CA ILE A 6 -1.59 27.31 12.68
C ILE A 6 -1.22 27.41 11.20
N THR A 7 0.08 27.37 10.91
CA THR A 7 0.57 27.21 9.55
C THR A 7 0.09 25.86 9.04
N HIS A 8 -0.84 25.89 8.09
CA HIS A 8 -1.19 24.78 7.23
C HIS A 8 0.10 24.25 6.57
N LEU A 9 0.56 23.07 6.98
CA LEU A 9 1.55 22.33 6.23
C LEU A 9 0.89 21.88 4.93
N SER A 10 1.35 22.52 3.85
CA SER A 10 0.87 22.37 2.49
C SER A 10 0.93 20.94 1.99
N GLU A 11 -0.06 20.62 1.18
CA GLU A 11 -0.14 19.49 0.27
C GLU A 11 1.23 19.06 -0.26
N TYR A 12 1.71 17.91 0.22
CA TYR A 12 2.92 17.30 -0.32
C TYR A 12 2.61 16.77 -1.71
N ASP A 13 3.05 17.46 -2.73
CA ASP A 13 2.87 17.09 -4.12
C ASP A 13 3.70 15.82 -4.44
N ARG A 14 3.07 14.66 -4.39
CA ARG A 14 3.67 13.36 -4.74
C ARG A 14 4.21 13.32 -6.19
N ARG A 15 3.89 14.31 -7.02
CA ARG A 15 4.46 14.48 -8.37
C ARG A 15 5.95 14.77 -8.33
N LYS A 16 6.49 15.36 -7.25
CA LYS A 16 7.92 15.62 -7.10
C LYS A 16 8.76 14.36 -6.93
N PHE A 17 8.17 13.25 -6.47
CA PHE A 17 8.89 12.00 -6.28
C PHE A 17 9.39 11.39 -7.60
N LEU A 18 8.63 11.54 -8.68
CA LEU A 18 9.04 11.06 -10.00
C LEU A 18 10.17 11.89 -10.62
N GLN A 19 10.43 13.10 -10.11
CA GLN A 19 11.50 13.99 -10.60
C GLN A 19 12.85 13.76 -9.89
N ILE A 20 12.86 13.19 -8.68
CA ILE A 20 14.08 13.04 -7.86
C ILE A 20 14.88 11.78 -8.23
N ALA A 21 14.27 10.79 -8.84
CA ALA A 21 14.95 9.54 -9.25
C ALA A 21 15.93 9.73 -10.45
N GLY A 22 16.06 10.94 -10.99
CA GLY A 22 16.87 11.24 -12.18
C GLY A 22 18.08 12.16 -11.98
N LEU A 23 18.40 12.63 -10.77
CA LEU A 23 19.46 13.63 -10.56
C LEU A 23 20.54 13.17 -9.56
N ALA A 24 21.49 12.43 -10.06
CA ALA A 24 22.84 12.36 -9.49
C ALA A 24 23.86 12.12 -10.59
N THR A 25 24.41 13.19 -11.16
CA THR A 25 25.83 13.36 -11.46
C THR A 25 26.05 14.61 -12.35
N GLY A 26 27.02 15.45 -11.97
CA GLY A 26 27.77 16.30 -12.92
C GLY A 26 27.62 17.80 -12.76
N ILE A 27 28.55 18.42 -12.07
CA ILE A 27 28.84 19.86 -12.06
C ILE A 27 29.49 20.24 -13.38
N GLY A 28 28.92 21.23 -14.07
CA GLY A 28 29.54 21.86 -15.24
C GLY A 28 28.73 23.06 -15.70
N LEU A 29 29.24 24.26 -15.40
CA LEU A 29 28.72 25.53 -15.91
C LEU A 29 28.87 25.63 -17.43
N LEU A 30 27.76 25.84 -18.14
CA LEU A 30 27.71 26.64 -19.36
C LEU A 30 26.23 26.91 -19.70
N SER A 31 25.90 28.18 -19.78
CA SER A 31 24.60 28.73 -20.19
C SER A 31 24.27 28.39 -21.63
N SER A 32 23.35 27.48 -21.85
CA SER A 32 22.54 27.42 -23.07
C SER A 32 21.12 27.00 -22.65
N LEU A 33 20.12 27.59 -23.27
CA LEU A 33 18.73 27.23 -23.12
C LEU A 33 18.57 25.74 -23.52
N ALA A 34 18.84 24.83 -22.56
CA ALA A 34 18.60 23.44 -22.76
C ALA A 34 17.13 23.19 -22.46
N GLU A 35 16.39 22.84 -23.50
CA GLU A 35 15.09 22.16 -23.36
C GLU A 35 15.25 21.05 -22.33
N THR A 36 14.48 21.09 -21.24
CA THR A 36 14.40 19.98 -20.29
C THR A 36 14.01 18.74 -21.07
N PRO A 37 14.81 17.67 -21.07
CA PRO A 37 14.43 16.47 -21.80
C PRO A 37 13.08 16.02 -21.21
N ALA A 38 12.09 15.86 -22.09
CA ALA A 38 10.81 15.28 -21.72
C ALA A 38 11.10 13.98 -20.99
N SER A 39 10.73 13.89 -19.72
CA SER A 39 10.90 12.66 -18.93
C SER A 39 10.23 11.54 -19.71
N ALA A 40 11.01 10.60 -20.21
CA ALA A 40 10.47 9.48 -20.96
C ALA A 40 9.45 8.75 -20.09
N ALA A 41 8.22 8.60 -20.58
CA ALA A 41 7.16 7.92 -19.86
C ALA A 41 7.62 6.48 -19.56
N LEU A 42 7.48 6.07 -18.31
CA LEU A 42 7.84 4.70 -17.91
C LEU A 42 6.96 3.69 -18.65
N PRO A 43 7.53 2.54 -19.09
CA PRO A 43 6.78 1.52 -19.78
C PRO A 43 5.71 0.90 -18.87
N ALA A 44 4.51 0.70 -19.42
CA ALA A 44 3.45 -0.04 -18.73
C ALA A 44 3.93 -1.45 -18.40
N ALA A 45 3.57 -1.93 -17.21
CA ALA A 45 3.96 -3.24 -16.72
C ALA A 45 2.74 -4.11 -16.39
N LYS A 46 2.94 -5.43 -16.50
CA LYS A 46 1.96 -6.42 -16.04
C LYS A 46 2.45 -6.99 -14.72
N LEU A 47 1.76 -6.67 -13.64
CA LEU A 47 1.95 -7.29 -12.34
C LEU A 47 0.70 -8.11 -12.02
N PRO A 48 0.82 -9.40 -11.62
CA PRO A 48 -0.34 -10.26 -11.39
C PRO A 48 -1.39 -9.63 -10.46
N GLY A 49 -2.67 -9.80 -10.79
CA GLY A 49 -3.79 -9.23 -10.06
C GLY A 49 -4.24 -7.85 -10.58
N PHE A 50 -3.33 -6.93 -10.84
CA PHE A 50 -3.67 -5.55 -11.24
C PHE A 50 -4.38 -5.44 -12.61
N SER A 51 -4.11 -6.36 -13.53
CA SER A 51 -4.69 -6.29 -14.89
C SER A 51 -6.21 -6.32 -14.91
N ALA A 52 -6.85 -6.91 -13.90
CA ALA A 52 -8.30 -6.93 -13.76
C ALA A 52 -8.87 -5.55 -13.45
N PHE A 53 -8.05 -4.63 -12.96
CA PHE A 53 -8.42 -3.27 -12.55
C PHE A 53 -7.78 -2.19 -13.43
N ALA A 54 -7.36 -2.53 -14.65
CA ALA A 54 -6.63 -1.62 -15.54
C ALA A 54 -7.38 -0.32 -15.93
N LYS A 55 -8.66 -0.24 -15.65
CA LYS A 55 -9.45 1.00 -15.85
C LYS A 55 -9.16 2.06 -14.80
N SER A 56 -8.90 1.65 -13.56
CA SER A 56 -8.67 2.53 -12.40
C SER A 56 -7.25 2.45 -11.85
N VAL A 57 -6.49 1.43 -12.23
CA VAL A 57 -5.13 1.20 -11.74
C VAL A 57 -4.17 1.08 -12.92
N LYS A 58 -3.06 1.80 -12.85
CA LYS A 58 -1.96 1.73 -13.82
C LYS A 58 -0.71 1.26 -13.13
N VAL A 59 0.04 0.37 -13.78
CA VAL A 59 1.30 -0.13 -13.29
C VAL A 59 2.38 0.16 -14.30
N TYR A 60 3.46 0.74 -13.84
CA TYR A 60 4.64 1.05 -14.65
C TYR A 60 5.85 0.29 -14.10
N LYS A 61 6.80 0.01 -14.97
CA LYS A 61 8.07 -0.61 -14.57
C LYS A 61 9.18 0.43 -14.58
N GLY A 62 9.67 0.78 -13.40
CA GLY A 62 10.90 1.53 -13.23
C GLY A 62 12.14 0.62 -13.21
N GLU A 63 13.26 1.17 -12.81
CA GLU A 63 14.52 0.44 -12.70
C GLU A 63 14.51 -0.55 -11.51
N LYS A 64 14.06 -0.09 -10.34
CA LYS A 64 14.06 -0.86 -9.09
C LYS A 64 12.67 -1.20 -8.58
N TYR A 65 11.65 -0.48 -9.04
CA TYR A 65 10.29 -0.57 -8.52
C TYR A 65 9.26 -0.70 -9.65
N TYR A 66 8.19 -1.44 -9.37
CA TYR A 66 6.91 -1.19 -10.02
C TYR A 66 6.27 0.00 -9.34
N LEU A 67 5.72 0.93 -10.14
CA LEU A 67 4.97 2.08 -9.67
C LEU A 67 3.49 1.85 -9.96
N VAL A 68 2.66 1.94 -8.93
CA VAL A 68 1.21 1.71 -9.03
C VAL A 68 0.49 3.03 -8.80
N GLU A 69 -0.22 3.49 -9.83
CA GLU A 69 -1.07 4.68 -9.77
C GLU A 69 -2.53 4.30 -9.65
N SER A 70 -3.25 4.95 -8.74
CA SER A 70 -4.68 4.76 -8.51
C SER A 70 -5.26 5.98 -7.81
N ASP A 71 -6.56 6.18 -7.95
CA ASP A 71 -7.32 7.16 -7.16
C ASP A 71 -7.69 6.64 -5.76
N GLY A 72 -7.43 5.36 -5.48
CA GLY A 72 -7.75 4.74 -4.20
C GLY A 72 -9.24 4.47 -3.98
N ILE A 73 -10.09 4.68 -4.98
CA ILE A 73 -11.54 4.49 -4.88
C ILE A 73 -11.93 3.07 -5.33
N PRO A 74 -12.42 2.21 -4.43
CA PRO A 74 -12.89 0.88 -4.80
C PRO A 74 -14.25 0.94 -5.52
N ALA A 75 -14.56 -0.10 -6.30
CA ALA A 75 -15.85 -0.22 -6.97
C ALA A 75 -17.02 -0.64 -6.05
N HIS A 76 -16.72 -1.13 -4.83
CA HIS A 76 -17.76 -1.50 -3.86
C HIS A 76 -18.27 -0.28 -3.09
N GLN A 77 -19.40 -0.44 -2.40
CA GLN A 77 -19.87 0.57 -1.45
C GLN A 77 -18.89 0.73 -0.31
N MET A 78 -18.68 1.98 0.11
CA MET A 78 -17.77 2.33 1.19
C MET A 78 -18.54 2.87 2.40
N MET A 79 -17.97 2.79 3.58
CA MET A 79 -18.48 3.34 4.84
C MET A 79 -19.81 2.74 5.30
N VAL A 80 -20.17 1.55 4.81
CA VAL A 80 -21.42 0.85 5.17
C VAL A 80 -21.12 -0.26 6.17
N GLY A 81 -21.83 -0.26 7.30
CA GLY A 81 -21.70 -1.29 8.33
C GLY A 81 -20.73 -0.97 9.47
N ILE A 82 -20.15 0.22 9.48
CA ILE A 82 -19.32 0.72 10.59
C ILE A 82 -20.17 0.75 11.88
N LYS A 83 -19.64 0.16 12.94
CA LYS A 83 -20.31 0.05 14.24
C LYS A 83 -19.86 1.10 15.24
N SER A 84 -18.63 1.57 15.11
CA SER A 84 -18.02 2.54 16.00
C SER A 84 -17.36 3.65 15.19
N TRP A 85 -17.98 4.82 15.21
CA TRP A 85 -17.47 6.02 14.56
C TRP A 85 -16.60 6.81 15.52
N GLN A 86 -15.31 6.89 15.26
CA GLN A 86 -14.33 7.61 16.08
C GLN A 86 -13.73 8.78 15.30
N GLN A 87 -12.84 8.46 14.36
CA GLN A 87 -12.15 9.45 13.53
C GLN A 87 -12.53 9.34 12.05
N GLN A 88 -13.36 8.37 11.70
CA GLN A 88 -13.83 8.14 10.34
C GLN A 88 -14.74 9.28 9.90
N VAL A 89 -14.68 9.60 8.62
CA VAL A 89 -15.57 10.54 7.96
C VAL A 89 -16.55 9.82 7.05
N PRO A 90 -17.83 10.23 7.00
CA PRO A 90 -18.84 9.52 6.21
C PRO A 90 -18.71 9.77 4.70
N THR A 91 -17.95 10.75 4.30
CA THR A 91 -17.81 11.17 2.91
C THR A 91 -16.50 10.66 2.35
N VAL A 92 -16.60 9.90 1.25
CA VAL A 92 -15.43 9.44 0.51
C VAL A 92 -14.97 10.52 -0.44
N GLN A 93 -13.68 10.79 -0.44
CA GLN A 93 -13.04 11.67 -1.42
C GLN A 93 -11.91 10.92 -2.13
N PRO A 94 -11.74 11.12 -3.44
CA PRO A 94 -10.59 10.56 -4.15
C PRO A 94 -9.32 11.28 -3.70
N TYR A 95 -8.19 10.59 -3.83
CA TYR A 95 -6.90 11.26 -3.70
C TYR A 95 -6.81 12.41 -4.71
N SER A 96 -6.31 13.56 -4.27
CA SER A 96 -6.03 14.67 -5.17
C SER A 96 -4.76 14.36 -5.98
N GLY A 97 -4.93 13.90 -7.20
CA GLY A 97 -3.84 13.57 -8.10
C GLY A 97 -3.53 12.08 -8.21
N THR A 98 -2.40 11.76 -8.84
CA THR A 98 -1.95 10.40 -9.09
C THR A 98 -1.10 9.92 -7.92
N ASN A 99 -1.49 8.84 -7.25
CA ASN A 99 -0.67 8.18 -6.25
C ASN A 99 0.23 7.16 -6.93
N ALA A 100 1.52 7.24 -6.69
CA ALA A 100 2.47 6.22 -7.12
C ALA A 100 2.97 5.44 -5.90
N TRP A 101 2.55 4.18 -5.80
CA TRP A 101 3.03 3.26 -4.79
C TRP A 101 4.21 2.48 -5.35
N SER A 102 5.32 2.43 -4.63
CA SER A 102 6.55 1.77 -5.07
C SER A 102 6.62 0.36 -4.51
N ILE A 103 6.61 -0.64 -5.41
CA ILE A 103 6.74 -2.06 -5.06
C ILE A 103 8.09 -2.55 -5.58
N PRO A 104 9.04 -3.01 -4.75
CA PRO A 104 10.31 -3.55 -5.20
C PRO A 104 10.15 -4.64 -6.26
N ILE A 105 10.88 -4.54 -7.38
CA ILE A 105 10.88 -5.57 -8.43
C ILE A 105 11.56 -6.85 -7.92
N THR A 106 12.58 -6.67 -7.09
CA THR A 106 13.33 -7.78 -6.49
C THR A 106 13.29 -7.60 -4.98
N PRO A 107 12.30 -8.20 -4.31
CA PRO A 107 12.20 -8.15 -2.85
C PRO A 107 13.37 -8.89 -2.21
N VAL A 108 13.86 -8.36 -1.09
CA VAL A 108 15.00 -8.91 -0.33
C VAL A 108 14.56 -9.15 1.11
N ILE A 109 14.83 -10.32 1.65
CA ILE A 109 14.55 -10.62 3.06
C ILE A 109 15.44 -9.72 3.95
N ALA A 110 14.82 -9.05 4.90
CA ALA A 110 15.52 -8.20 5.84
C ALA A 110 16.28 -9.02 6.89
N THR A 111 17.46 -8.55 7.26
CA THR A 111 18.21 -9.14 8.39
C THR A 111 17.43 -8.98 9.70
N ASN A 112 16.76 -7.84 9.87
CA ASN A 112 15.91 -7.52 11.00
C ASN A 112 14.52 -7.14 10.50
N PRO A 113 13.60 -8.11 10.31
CA PRO A 113 12.24 -7.83 9.91
C PRO A 113 11.50 -6.97 10.95
N ILE A 114 10.63 -6.07 10.49
CA ILE A 114 9.94 -5.10 11.36
C ILE A 114 8.47 -5.50 11.50
N SER A 115 8.05 -5.78 12.72
CA SER A 115 6.64 -6.08 13.01
C SER A 115 5.77 -4.82 12.89
N ALA A 116 4.55 -4.98 12.39
CA ALA A 116 3.55 -3.92 12.39
C ALA A 116 3.01 -3.62 13.80
N LYS A 117 3.23 -4.50 14.76
CA LYS A 117 2.82 -4.28 16.15
C LYS A 117 3.68 -3.18 16.77
N GLY A 118 3.10 -2.01 16.97
CA GLY A 118 3.78 -0.83 17.51
C GLY A 118 4.56 -0.01 16.48
N HIS A 119 4.51 -0.39 15.18
CA HIS A 119 5.13 0.34 14.08
C HIS A 119 4.11 0.55 12.96
N PHE A 120 4.39 1.45 12.05
CA PHE A 120 3.57 1.67 10.84
C PHE A 120 2.09 1.94 11.16
N LEU A 121 1.81 2.68 12.24
CA LEU A 121 0.45 3.06 12.63
C LEU A 121 -0.14 4.16 11.71
N ARG A 122 0.68 4.67 10.80
CA ARG A 122 0.29 5.62 9.77
C ARG A 122 0.87 5.19 8.43
N GLY A 123 0.20 5.60 7.35
CA GLY A 123 0.61 5.22 6.01
C GLY A 123 0.29 3.76 5.67
N ALA A 124 0.52 3.41 4.43
CA ALA A 124 0.23 2.07 3.93
C ALA A 124 1.36 1.08 4.21
N ILE A 125 1.00 -0.17 4.45
CA ILE A 125 1.93 -1.30 4.51
C ILE A 125 1.83 -2.20 3.27
N ALA A 126 0.76 -2.05 2.50
CA ALA A 126 0.56 -2.78 1.24
C ALA A 126 -0.34 -1.98 0.30
N ILE A 127 -0.39 -2.39 -0.95
CA ILE A 127 -1.33 -1.90 -1.96
C ILE A 127 -2.15 -3.07 -2.51
N ALA A 128 -3.48 -2.98 -2.41
CA ALA A 128 -4.39 -3.95 -2.99
C ALA A 128 -4.40 -3.84 -4.52
N VAL A 129 -4.69 -4.95 -5.21
CA VAL A 129 -4.67 -4.96 -6.68
C VAL A 129 -5.75 -4.10 -7.33
N ASN A 130 -6.77 -3.68 -6.58
CA ASN A 130 -7.74 -2.67 -7.00
C ASN A 130 -7.27 -1.23 -6.78
N GLY A 131 -6.03 -1.02 -6.33
CA GLY A 131 -5.42 0.29 -6.13
C GLY A 131 -5.73 0.96 -4.80
N VAL A 132 -6.44 0.30 -3.91
CA VAL A 132 -6.73 0.81 -2.55
C VAL A 132 -5.56 0.48 -1.63
N PRO A 133 -5.01 1.45 -0.89
CA PRO A 133 -3.95 1.18 0.07
C PRO A 133 -4.46 0.32 1.24
N ILE A 134 -3.55 -0.43 1.82
CA ILE A 134 -3.81 -1.24 3.01
C ILE A 134 -2.92 -0.73 4.12
N PHE A 135 -3.55 -0.36 5.23
CA PHE A 135 -2.88 0.11 6.43
C PHE A 135 -2.69 -1.02 7.43
N ASN A 136 -1.96 -0.74 8.48
CA ASN A 136 -1.82 -1.64 9.61
C ASN A 136 -3.20 -2.09 10.14
N ALA A 137 -3.33 -3.35 10.57
CA ALA A 137 -4.54 -3.85 11.23
C ALA A 137 -4.91 -3.05 12.49
N LEU A 138 -3.91 -2.40 13.11
CA LEU A 138 -4.12 -1.47 14.21
C LEU A 138 -4.39 -0.07 13.67
N ASN A 139 -5.30 0.64 14.33
CA ASN A 139 -5.52 2.06 14.09
C ASN A 139 -4.37 2.90 14.70
N ASN A 140 -4.42 4.22 14.50
CA ASN A 140 -3.40 5.14 15.00
C ASN A 140 -3.33 5.26 16.54
N ARG A 141 -4.26 4.62 17.27
CA ARG A 141 -4.25 4.51 18.73
C ARG A 141 -3.65 3.19 19.22
N GLY A 142 -3.33 2.28 18.27
CA GLY A 142 -2.84 0.94 18.58
C GLY A 142 -3.95 -0.08 18.85
N ASP A 143 -5.23 0.26 18.64
CA ASP A 143 -6.34 -0.68 18.76
C ASP A 143 -6.53 -1.48 17.48
N ASP A 144 -6.97 -2.73 17.58
CA ASP A 144 -7.41 -3.52 16.44
C ASP A 144 -8.66 -2.89 15.80
N ALA A 145 -8.51 -2.33 14.60
CA ALA A 145 -9.56 -1.57 13.94
C ALA A 145 -10.82 -2.41 13.64
N LEU A 146 -10.62 -3.71 13.35
CA LEU A 146 -11.73 -4.65 13.11
C LEU A 146 -12.50 -4.91 14.41
N LEU A 147 -11.80 -5.24 15.50
CA LEU A 147 -12.42 -5.53 16.79
C LEU A 147 -13.03 -4.27 17.42
N ALA A 148 -12.45 -3.10 17.17
CA ALA A 148 -13.02 -1.82 17.57
C ALA A 148 -14.31 -1.46 16.82
N GLY A 149 -14.64 -2.17 15.73
CA GLY A 149 -15.85 -1.93 14.94
C GLY A 149 -15.78 -0.70 14.03
N GLU A 150 -14.58 -0.27 13.68
CA GLU A 150 -14.32 0.96 12.91
C GLU A 150 -14.34 0.72 11.39
N LEU A 151 -14.45 -0.53 10.96
CA LEU A 151 -14.39 -0.91 9.56
C LEU A 151 -15.76 -1.16 8.98
N ASP A 152 -15.89 -0.88 7.69
CA ASP A 152 -17.07 -1.20 6.92
C ASP A 152 -17.16 -2.69 6.55
N ASN A 153 -18.19 -3.07 5.79
CA ASN A 153 -18.41 -4.45 5.36
C ASN A 153 -17.28 -5.04 4.49
N TRP A 154 -16.38 -4.21 3.99
CA TRP A 154 -15.27 -4.59 3.12
C TRP A 154 -13.92 -4.54 3.81
N GLY A 155 -13.93 -4.18 5.10
CA GLY A 155 -12.73 -4.17 5.94
C GLY A 155 -11.87 -2.94 5.81
N GLY A 156 -12.47 -1.83 5.39
CA GLY A 156 -11.82 -0.53 5.30
C GLY A 156 -12.67 0.59 5.84
N HIS A 157 -12.14 1.79 5.80
CA HIS A 157 -12.84 3.02 6.10
C HIS A 157 -12.13 4.24 5.49
N CYS A 158 -12.81 5.39 5.43
CA CYS A 158 -12.18 6.68 5.25
C CYS A 158 -11.64 7.16 6.59
N GLY A 159 -10.37 7.50 6.63
CA GLY A 159 -9.74 8.08 7.80
C GLY A 159 -10.03 9.57 7.93
N ARG A 160 -9.25 10.23 8.76
CA ARG A 160 -9.38 11.67 9.02
C ARG A 160 -9.08 12.54 7.79
N ALA A 161 -8.28 12.01 6.86
CA ALA A 161 -7.90 12.69 5.62
C ALA A 161 -8.79 12.31 4.43
N ASP A 162 -9.91 11.63 4.66
CA ASP A 162 -10.96 11.29 3.69
C ASP A 162 -10.58 10.20 2.68
N ASP A 163 -9.39 9.66 2.74
CA ASP A 163 -8.90 8.60 1.88
C ASP A 163 -9.35 7.22 2.39
N TYR A 164 -9.99 6.46 1.52
CA TYR A 164 -10.40 5.09 1.85
C TYR A 164 -9.19 4.15 1.85
N HIS A 165 -9.08 3.32 2.89
CA HIS A 165 -8.04 2.30 3.01
C HIS A 165 -8.57 1.07 3.75
N TYR A 166 -7.97 -0.10 3.46
CA TYR A 166 -8.26 -1.34 4.18
C TYR A 166 -7.38 -1.48 5.43
N HIS A 167 -7.91 -2.14 6.46
CA HIS A 167 -7.17 -2.61 7.65
C HIS A 167 -7.11 -4.13 7.74
N VAL A 168 -7.89 -4.83 6.91
CA VAL A 168 -7.87 -6.28 6.76
C VAL A 168 -7.69 -6.66 5.29
N ALA A 169 -7.34 -7.91 5.03
CA ALA A 169 -7.13 -8.39 3.68
C ALA A 169 -8.40 -8.31 2.83
N PRO A 170 -8.37 -7.65 1.67
CA PRO A 170 -9.52 -7.52 0.77
C PRO A 170 -9.79 -8.81 -0.02
N THR A 171 -10.10 -9.90 0.67
CA THR A 171 -10.27 -11.24 0.08
C THR A 171 -11.42 -11.31 -0.93
N HIS A 172 -12.37 -10.37 -0.89
CA HIS A 172 -13.45 -10.23 -1.87
C HIS A 172 -12.93 -10.02 -3.29
N LEU A 173 -11.71 -9.48 -3.47
CA LEU A 173 -11.09 -9.28 -4.78
C LEU A 173 -10.86 -10.61 -5.50
N GLN A 174 -10.78 -11.74 -4.78
CA GLN A 174 -10.64 -13.06 -5.39
C GLN A 174 -11.82 -13.45 -6.29
N SER A 175 -12.99 -12.85 -6.08
CA SER A 175 -14.14 -13.03 -6.98
C SER A 175 -13.88 -12.48 -8.39
N VAL A 176 -12.97 -11.52 -8.53
CA VAL A 176 -12.60 -10.87 -9.79
C VAL A 176 -11.33 -11.47 -10.38
N ILE A 177 -10.29 -11.67 -9.55
CA ILE A 177 -8.96 -12.09 -10.02
C ILE A 177 -8.72 -13.60 -9.93
N GLY A 178 -9.62 -14.34 -9.28
CA GLY A 178 -9.42 -15.75 -8.95
C GLY A 178 -8.49 -15.94 -7.72
N THR A 179 -8.38 -17.19 -7.27
CA THR A 179 -7.61 -17.54 -6.07
C THR A 179 -6.11 -17.70 -6.30
N LYS A 180 -5.68 -17.80 -7.58
CA LYS A 180 -4.28 -18.01 -7.95
C LYS A 180 -3.45 -16.73 -8.00
N ALA A 181 -4.10 -15.59 -8.17
CA ALA A 181 -3.43 -14.30 -8.21
C ALA A 181 -3.33 -13.69 -6.80
N PRO A 182 -2.28 -12.91 -6.50
CA PRO A 182 -2.22 -12.15 -5.27
C PRO A 182 -3.33 -11.10 -5.22
N ILE A 183 -3.87 -10.85 -4.03
CA ILE A 183 -4.88 -9.82 -3.75
C ILE A 183 -4.25 -8.47 -3.49
N ALA A 184 -2.96 -8.46 -3.11
CA ALA A 184 -2.20 -7.26 -2.78
C ALA A 184 -0.70 -7.53 -2.89
N TYR A 185 0.09 -6.47 -2.77
CA TYR A 185 1.53 -6.52 -2.60
C TYR A 185 1.93 -5.67 -1.39
N ALA A 186 2.73 -6.25 -0.50
CA ALA A 186 3.34 -5.50 0.58
C ALA A 186 4.40 -4.53 0.02
N LEU A 187 4.67 -3.44 0.73
CA LEU A 187 5.61 -2.43 0.24
C LEU A 187 7.07 -2.87 0.36
N ASP A 188 7.35 -4.04 0.93
CA ASP A 188 8.64 -4.74 0.82
C ASP A 188 8.77 -5.58 -0.46
N GLY A 189 7.74 -5.62 -1.30
CA GLY A 189 7.72 -6.27 -2.62
C GLY A 189 7.14 -7.68 -2.65
N PHE A 190 6.87 -8.29 -1.50
CA PHE A 190 6.31 -9.64 -1.48
C PHE A 190 4.80 -9.64 -1.76
N PRO A 191 4.31 -10.62 -2.56
CA PRO A 191 2.89 -10.75 -2.85
C PRO A 191 2.11 -11.23 -1.62
N ILE A 192 0.84 -10.83 -1.54
CA ILE A 192 -0.11 -11.25 -0.52
C ILE A 192 -1.23 -12.02 -1.20
N TYR A 193 -1.42 -13.27 -0.80
CA TYR A 193 -2.49 -14.12 -1.31
C TYR A 193 -3.68 -14.17 -0.35
N GLY A 194 -4.77 -14.78 -0.78
CA GLY A 194 -5.93 -15.04 0.08
C GLY A 194 -5.65 -16.10 1.15
N GLU A 195 -6.74 -16.64 1.74
CA GLU A 195 -6.67 -17.64 2.83
C GLU A 195 -6.22 -19.03 2.39
N LYS A 196 -5.94 -19.23 1.10
CA LYS A 196 -5.44 -20.46 0.51
C LYS A 196 -4.21 -20.20 -0.33
N GLU A 197 -3.41 -21.24 -0.49
CA GLU A 197 -2.31 -21.26 -1.45
C GLU A 197 -2.82 -21.02 -2.88
N PRO A 198 -1.98 -20.50 -3.79
CA PRO A 198 -2.33 -20.34 -5.21
C PRO A 198 -2.78 -21.64 -5.90
N ASP A 199 -2.34 -22.79 -5.40
CA ASP A 199 -2.76 -24.13 -5.89
C ASP A 199 -4.06 -24.64 -5.22
N GLY A 200 -4.67 -23.85 -4.32
CA GLY A 200 -5.92 -24.16 -3.62
C GLY A 200 -5.75 -24.94 -2.33
N LYS A 201 -4.53 -25.34 -1.96
CA LYS A 201 -4.26 -26.02 -0.71
C LYS A 201 -4.49 -25.13 0.51
N LYS A 202 -4.59 -25.77 1.66
CA LYS A 202 -4.64 -25.08 2.95
C LYS A 202 -3.27 -24.46 3.24
N VAL A 203 -3.27 -23.21 3.65
CA VAL A 203 -2.08 -22.51 4.16
C VAL A 203 -1.67 -23.14 5.50
N VAL A 204 -0.37 -23.40 5.65
CA VAL A 204 0.23 -23.94 6.87
C VAL A 204 1.60 -23.29 7.12
N GLY A 205 2.02 -23.25 8.38
CA GLY A 205 3.37 -22.80 8.74
C GLY A 205 3.65 -21.33 8.53
N LEU A 206 2.63 -20.46 8.67
CA LEU A 206 2.83 -19.02 8.65
C LEU A 206 3.68 -18.59 9.85
N ASP A 207 4.57 -17.68 9.61
CA ASP A 207 5.33 -16.99 10.64
C ASP A 207 4.50 -15.84 11.28
N SER A 208 5.11 -15.08 12.19
CA SER A 208 4.45 -13.96 12.87
C SER A 208 4.06 -12.80 11.96
N PHE A 209 4.51 -12.82 10.72
CA PHE A 209 4.18 -11.83 9.70
C PHE A 209 3.03 -12.28 8.77
N ASN A 210 2.39 -13.41 9.05
CA ASN A 210 1.43 -14.07 8.16
C ASN A 210 2.05 -14.48 6.82
N GLY A 211 3.31 -14.84 6.80
CA GLY A 211 4.01 -15.26 5.60
C GLY A 211 4.79 -16.55 5.78
N HIS A 212 5.20 -17.13 4.69
CA HIS A 212 6.09 -18.29 4.66
C HIS A 212 6.80 -18.42 3.32
N PHE A 213 7.75 -19.35 3.25
CA PHE A 213 8.42 -19.71 2.01
C PHE A 213 7.68 -20.85 1.30
N ASP A 214 7.47 -20.73 0.00
CA ASP A 214 7.01 -21.83 -0.84
C ASP A 214 8.11 -22.89 -1.04
N SER A 215 7.79 -23.99 -1.75
CA SER A 215 8.74 -25.06 -2.06
C SER A 215 9.93 -24.60 -2.94
N LYS A 216 9.81 -23.46 -3.61
CA LYS A 216 10.86 -22.83 -4.40
C LYS A 216 11.64 -21.77 -3.64
N LYS A 217 11.38 -21.64 -2.33
CA LYS A 217 11.98 -20.63 -1.43
C LYS A 217 11.61 -19.18 -1.77
N ASN A 218 10.46 -18.94 -2.41
CA ASN A 218 9.91 -17.60 -2.55
C ASN A 218 9.05 -17.30 -1.34
N TYR A 219 9.29 -16.16 -0.69
CA TYR A 219 8.49 -15.71 0.42
C TYR A 219 7.21 -15.01 -0.09
N HIS A 220 6.10 -15.21 0.62
CA HIS A 220 4.84 -14.54 0.37
C HIS A 220 3.99 -14.50 1.64
N TYR A 221 3.02 -13.59 1.65
CA TYR A 221 2.07 -13.43 2.74
C TYR A 221 0.71 -14.00 2.39
N HIS A 222 -0.09 -14.23 3.43
CA HIS A 222 -1.47 -14.69 3.31
C HIS A 222 -2.43 -13.85 4.14
N ALA A 223 -3.67 -13.74 3.63
CA ALA A 223 -4.81 -13.30 4.42
C ALA A 223 -5.14 -14.34 5.51
N THR A 224 -5.49 -13.86 6.69
CA THR A 224 -5.96 -14.69 7.81
C THR A 224 -7.23 -14.11 8.42
N LYS A 225 -7.97 -14.93 9.15
CA LYS A 225 -9.18 -14.50 9.88
C LYS A 225 -8.88 -13.91 11.26
N THR A 226 -7.65 -14.02 11.69
CA THR A 226 -7.19 -13.53 12.99
C THR A 226 -6.12 -12.50 12.79
N TYR A 227 -5.94 -11.62 13.77
CA TYR A 227 -4.86 -10.63 13.76
C TYR A 227 -3.51 -11.28 13.37
N PRO A 228 -2.74 -10.67 12.48
CA PRO A 228 -2.87 -9.33 11.90
C PRO A 228 -3.69 -9.25 10.59
N TYR A 229 -4.49 -10.24 10.25
CA TYR A 229 -5.41 -10.34 9.10
C TYR A 229 -4.74 -10.28 7.73
N ILE A 230 -3.67 -9.53 7.60
CA ILE A 230 -2.84 -9.34 6.42
C ILE A 230 -1.36 -9.48 6.81
N ASN A 231 -0.41 -8.92 6.06
CA ASN A 231 0.99 -8.94 6.50
C ASN A 231 1.16 -8.26 7.87
N GLY A 232 1.75 -8.97 8.81
CA GLY A 232 1.99 -8.51 10.17
C GLY A 232 3.20 -7.59 10.33
N GLY A 233 3.60 -6.93 9.25
CA GLY A 233 4.78 -6.08 9.13
C GLY A 233 5.56 -6.40 7.86
N PHE A 234 6.84 -6.09 7.84
CA PHE A 234 7.72 -6.32 6.72
C PHE A 234 8.77 -7.39 7.02
N LYS A 235 8.66 -8.52 6.32
CA LYS A 235 9.70 -9.57 6.31
C LYS A 235 10.87 -9.17 5.44
N GLY A 236 10.61 -8.38 4.42
CA GLY A 236 11.59 -7.84 3.50
C GLY A 236 12.12 -6.48 3.90
N VAL A 237 13.14 -6.05 3.17
CA VAL A 237 13.64 -4.68 3.24
C VAL A 237 12.59 -3.75 2.66
N VAL A 238 12.19 -2.76 3.43
CA VAL A 238 11.29 -1.69 2.98
C VAL A 238 12.06 -0.37 2.96
N THR A 239 11.82 0.43 1.93
CA THR A 239 12.30 1.80 1.89
C THR A 239 11.21 2.69 2.47
N GLU A 240 11.55 3.36 3.55
CA GLU A 240 10.68 4.34 4.18
C GLU A 240 10.56 5.57 3.27
N VAL A 241 9.33 5.88 2.91
CA VAL A 241 9.02 7.04 2.06
C VAL A 241 7.87 7.77 2.70
N GLU A 242 8.07 9.05 2.97
CA GLU A 242 7.02 9.91 3.55
C GLU A 242 5.71 9.79 2.76
N GLY A 243 4.63 9.54 3.47
CA GLY A 243 3.30 9.35 2.89
C GLY A 243 3.02 7.99 2.25
N GLN A 244 3.98 7.06 2.21
CA GLN A 244 3.76 5.67 1.82
C GLN A 244 3.90 4.74 3.02
N VAL A 245 5.08 4.70 3.59
CA VAL A 245 5.39 3.94 4.80
C VAL A 245 5.88 4.93 5.83
N ASP A 246 5.21 5.00 6.96
CA ASP A 246 5.69 5.79 8.09
C ASP A 246 6.34 4.83 9.10
N PRO A 247 7.65 4.97 9.34
CA PRO A 247 8.43 4.03 10.17
C PRO A 247 8.17 4.16 11.66
N GLN A 248 7.24 4.96 12.05
CA GLN A 248 7.04 5.36 13.43
C GLN A 248 7.32 4.34 14.51
N ALA A 249 8.22 4.79 15.35
CA ALA A 249 8.30 4.35 16.72
C ALA A 249 7.14 4.90 17.56
#